data_074f2f853f694adb00db09d5a61fe9f3
#
_entry.id   074f2f853f694adb00db09d5a61fe9f3
#
_cell.length_a   1.000
_cell.length_b   1.000
_cell.length_c   1.000
_cell.angle_alpha   90.00
_cell.angle_beta   90.00
_cell.angle_gamma   90.00
#
_symmetry.space_group_name_H-M   'P 1'
#
loop_
_entity.id
_entity.type
_entity.pdbx_description
1 polymer ?
#
loop_
_entity_poly.entity_id
_entity_poly.type
_entity_poly.pdbx_seq_one_letter_code
_entity_poly.pdbx_strand_id
1 'polypeptide(L)'
;MAIHHTLKEARTRIGMSQEQAADHLGISGASFSRMEAGLSAVTTTRLVRLAALYKVSASALLEGSVVMEPTTLDMKRLKLVVIEIERIIAALNARPSPEKIAEATATLYSTEIDFIIRHPRETFDPSRHTPLLQLIFRT
;
A
#
# COMPACT_ATOMS: atom_id res chain seq x y z
N MET A 1 -4.67 19.28 -1.02
CA MET A 1 -5.04 18.32 0.03
C MET A 1 -4.31 18.69 1.30
N ALA A 2 -4.97 18.60 2.43
CA ALA A 2 -4.34 19.01 3.68
C ALA A 2 -3.30 17.97 4.16
N ILE A 3 -2.10 18.44 4.48
CA ILE A 3 -0.96 17.62 4.90
C ILE A 3 -1.28 16.69 6.09
N HIS A 4 -2.10 17.14 7.03
CA HIS A 4 -2.44 16.35 8.21
C HIS A 4 -3.15 15.03 7.88
N HIS A 5 -3.97 15.00 6.82
CA HIS A 5 -4.62 13.78 6.35
C HIS A 5 -3.58 12.78 5.80
N THR A 6 -2.62 13.28 5.03
CA THR A 6 -1.55 12.46 4.46
C THR A 6 -0.63 11.89 5.54
N LEU A 7 -0.35 12.66 6.59
CA LEU A 7 0.41 12.19 7.75
C LEU A 7 -0.29 11.03 8.45
N LYS A 8 -1.61 11.13 8.66
CA LYS A 8 -2.40 10.05 9.26
C LYS A 8 -2.38 8.79 8.39
N GLU A 9 -2.55 8.95 7.09
CA GLU A 9 -2.50 7.84 6.13
C GLU A 9 -1.13 7.14 6.17
N ALA A 10 -0.04 7.88 6.10
CA ALA A 10 1.31 7.33 6.16
C ALA A 10 1.58 6.58 7.47
N ARG A 11 1.15 7.15 8.61
CA ARG A 11 1.30 6.50 9.92
C ARG A 11 0.52 5.20 10.01
N THR A 12 -0.73 5.20 9.61
CA THR A 12 -1.60 4.02 9.70
C THR A 12 -1.14 2.89 8.79
N ARG A 13 -0.56 3.21 7.65
CA ARG A 13 0.00 2.21 6.71
C ARG A 13 1.12 1.37 7.32
N ILE A 14 1.94 1.96 8.20
CA ILE A 14 3.01 1.22 8.88
C ILE A 14 2.57 0.65 10.23
N GLY A 15 1.29 0.76 10.59
CA GLY A 15 0.74 0.22 11.82
C GLY A 15 1.17 0.94 13.09
N MET A 16 1.63 2.20 12.97
CA MET A 16 2.11 2.98 14.11
C MET A 16 0.97 3.73 14.79
N SER A 17 0.95 3.71 16.13
CA SER A 17 -0.01 4.48 16.92
C SER A 17 0.39 5.96 16.99
N GLN A 18 -0.57 6.83 17.34
CA GLN A 18 -0.29 8.24 17.60
C GLN A 18 0.72 8.43 18.74
N GLU A 19 0.63 7.62 19.79
CA GLU A 19 1.57 7.67 20.92
C GLU A 19 2.99 7.31 20.51
N GLN A 20 3.15 6.27 19.70
CA GLN A 20 4.46 5.88 19.19
C GLN A 20 5.09 6.98 18.33
N ALA A 21 4.31 7.60 17.46
CA ALA A 21 4.80 8.72 16.63
C ALA A 21 5.11 9.96 17.49
N ALA A 22 4.30 10.26 18.48
CA ALA A 22 4.53 11.35 19.44
C ALA A 22 5.84 11.15 20.21
N ASP A 23 6.12 9.95 20.68
CA ASP A 23 7.36 9.60 21.37
C ASP A 23 8.59 9.86 20.49
N HIS A 24 8.52 9.50 19.22
CA HIS A 24 9.60 9.79 18.25
C HIS A 24 9.84 11.28 18.04
N LEU A 25 8.82 12.10 18.15
CA LEU A 25 8.93 13.56 18.04
C LEU A 25 9.27 14.24 19.37
N GLY A 26 9.22 13.51 20.48
CA GLY A 26 9.41 14.08 21.82
C GLY A 26 8.31 15.03 22.25
N ILE A 27 7.07 14.78 21.82
CA ILE A 27 5.87 15.56 22.18
C ILE A 27 4.82 14.66 22.82
N SER A 28 3.83 15.28 23.49
CA SER A 28 2.72 14.52 24.08
C SER A 28 1.81 13.92 23.01
N GLY A 29 1.13 12.81 23.35
CA GLY A 29 0.14 12.20 22.48
C GLY A 29 -1.01 13.17 22.14
N ALA A 30 -1.41 14.02 23.08
CA ALA A 30 -2.41 15.05 22.86
C ALA A 30 -1.96 16.10 21.83
N SER A 31 -0.70 16.57 21.90
CA SER A 31 -0.12 17.49 20.93
C SER A 31 -0.04 16.87 19.53
N PHE A 32 0.38 15.61 19.46
CA PHE A 32 0.42 14.88 18.20
C PHE A 32 -0.97 14.71 17.59
N SER A 33 -1.95 14.30 18.39
CA SER A 33 -3.35 14.13 17.95
C SER A 33 -3.92 15.42 17.38
N ARG A 34 -3.65 16.56 18.02
CA ARG A 34 -4.07 17.89 17.52
C ARG A 34 -3.42 18.23 16.19
N MET A 35 -2.13 17.97 16.05
CA MET A 35 -1.38 18.19 14.81
C MET A 35 -1.94 17.33 13.66
N GLU A 36 -2.19 16.06 13.91
CA GLU A 36 -2.75 15.14 12.92
C GLU A 36 -4.21 15.43 12.57
N ALA A 37 -4.96 16.05 13.49
CA ALA A 37 -6.32 16.53 13.24
C ALA A 37 -6.38 17.86 12.48
N GLY A 38 -5.24 18.51 12.22
CA GLY A 38 -5.18 19.80 11.56
C GLY A 38 -5.46 21.00 12.48
N LEU A 39 -5.47 20.79 13.80
CA LEU A 39 -5.72 21.83 14.81
C LEU A 39 -4.46 22.60 15.21
N SER A 40 -3.29 22.12 14.83
CA SER A 40 -2.01 22.80 15.00
C SER A 40 -1.13 22.59 13.78
N ALA A 41 -0.19 23.52 13.56
CA ALA A 41 0.70 23.50 12.41
C ALA A 41 1.72 22.36 12.49
N VAL A 42 2.09 21.80 11.33
CA VAL A 42 3.21 20.88 11.18
C VAL A 42 4.43 21.70 10.81
N THR A 43 5.41 21.78 11.71
CA THR A 43 6.67 22.48 11.42
C THR A 43 7.51 21.69 10.41
N THR A 44 8.39 22.36 9.67
CA THR A 44 9.29 21.70 8.72
C THR A 44 10.15 20.63 9.42
N THR A 45 10.65 20.89 10.62
CA THR A 45 11.43 19.93 11.39
C THR A 45 10.63 18.67 11.71
N ARG A 46 9.38 18.83 12.14
CA ARG A 46 8.48 17.68 12.42
C ARG A 46 8.15 16.92 11.14
N LEU A 47 7.88 17.63 10.05
CA LEU A 47 7.60 17.03 8.76
C LEU A 47 8.74 16.13 8.29
N VAL A 48 9.98 16.62 8.33
CA VAL A 48 11.17 15.86 7.93
C VAL A 48 11.36 14.64 8.82
N ARG A 49 11.19 14.78 10.14
CA ARG A 49 11.31 13.66 11.08
C ARG A 49 10.23 12.61 10.87
N LEU A 50 8.99 13.02 10.62
CA LEU A 50 7.89 12.08 10.34
C LEU A 50 8.06 11.41 8.98
N ALA A 51 8.53 12.11 7.97
CA ALA A 51 8.85 11.51 6.67
C ALA A 51 9.87 10.38 6.80
N ALA A 52 10.96 10.62 7.54
CA ALA A 52 11.96 9.60 7.83
C ALA A 52 11.39 8.42 8.62
N LEU A 53 10.57 8.70 9.65
CA LEU A 53 9.93 7.69 10.47
C LEU A 53 8.97 6.80 9.67
N TYR A 54 8.16 7.41 8.80
CA TYR A 54 7.17 6.73 7.97
C TYR A 54 7.75 6.15 6.68
N LYS A 55 9.05 6.36 6.43
CA LYS A 55 9.75 5.91 5.22
C LYS A 55 9.11 6.42 3.92
N VAL A 56 8.71 7.67 3.94
CA VAL A 56 8.18 8.39 2.78
C VAL A 56 8.97 9.66 2.55
N SER A 57 8.87 10.25 1.35
CA SER A 57 9.50 11.55 1.10
C SER A 57 8.68 12.68 1.72
N ALA A 58 9.35 13.72 2.19
CA ALA A 58 8.66 14.92 2.71
C ALA A 58 7.83 15.61 1.62
N SER A 59 8.31 15.62 0.38
CA SER A 59 7.55 16.16 -0.76
C SER A 59 6.27 15.36 -1.03
N ALA A 60 6.31 14.03 -0.95
CA ALA A 60 5.12 13.18 -1.10
C ALA A 60 4.06 13.50 -0.03
N LEU A 61 4.49 13.74 1.20
CA LEU A 61 3.57 14.17 2.27
C LEU A 61 2.93 15.53 1.98
N LEU A 62 3.69 16.47 1.43
CA LEU A 62 3.19 17.81 1.06
C LEU A 62 2.24 17.77 -0.14
N GLU A 63 2.54 16.93 -1.11
CA GLU A 63 1.75 16.79 -2.34
C GLU A 63 0.50 15.93 -2.17
N GLY A 64 0.36 15.27 -1.02
CA GLY A 64 -0.77 14.39 -0.73
C GLY A 64 -0.66 13.01 -1.37
N SER A 65 0.51 12.65 -1.92
CA SER A 65 0.78 11.31 -2.44
C SER A 65 1.76 10.57 -1.53
N VAL A 66 1.30 9.48 -0.94
CA VAL A 66 2.15 8.65 -0.07
C VAL A 66 2.80 7.57 -0.92
N VAL A 67 4.05 7.78 -1.27
CA VAL A 67 4.86 6.76 -1.95
C VAL A 67 5.75 6.10 -0.90
N MET A 68 5.46 4.84 -0.60
CA MET A 68 6.27 4.02 0.29
C MET A 68 7.19 3.12 -0.53
N GLU A 69 8.39 2.89 -0.03
CA GLU A 69 9.24 1.86 -0.63
C GLU A 69 8.57 0.49 -0.47
N PRO A 70 8.47 -0.30 -1.55
CA PRO A 70 7.94 -1.64 -1.44
C PRO A 70 8.85 -2.50 -0.56
N THR A 71 8.24 -3.28 0.33
CA THR A 71 9.00 -4.22 1.16
C THR A 71 9.47 -5.42 0.34
N THR A 72 10.42 -6.18 0.86
CA THR A 72 10.81 -7.48 0.26
C THR A 72 9.62 -8.41 0.10
N LEU A 73 8.68 -8.38 1.05
CA LEU A 73 7.45 -9.17 0.99
C LEU A 73 6.53 -8.71 -0.15
N ASP A 74 6.38 -7.39 -0.34
CA ASP A 74 5.58 -6.85 -1.44
C ASP A 74 6.15 -7.25 -2.80
N MET A 75 7.47 -7.18 -2.95
CA MET A 75 8.14 -7.59 -4.19
C MET A 75 8.00 -9.09 -4.45
N LYS A 76 8.05 -9.91 -3.41
CA LYS A 76 7.81 -11.35 -3.52
C LYS A 76 6.36 -11.66 -3.94
N ARG A 77 5.40 -10.98 -3.37
CA ARG A 77 3.97 -11.10 -3.73
C ARG A 77 3.72 -10.69 -5.17
N LEU A 78 4.31 -9.57 -5.60
CA LEU A 78 4.20 -9.11 -6.99
C LEU A 78 4.73 -10.15 -7.98
N LYS A 79 5.88 -10.76 -7.70
CA LYS A 79 6.44 -11.82 -8.55
C LYS A 79 5.49 -13.02 -8.68
N LEU A 80 4.85 -13.44 -7.58
CA LEU A 80 3.88 -14.54 -7.60
C LEU A 80 2.65 -14.19 -8.46
N VAL A 81 2.19 -12.95 -8.39
CA VAL A 81 1.07 -12.47 -9.22
C VAL A 81 1.45 -12.50 -10.69
N VAL A 82 2.61 -12.00 -11.06
CA VAL A 82 3.08 -11.99 -12.47
C VAL A 82 3.22 -13.41 -13.01
N ILE A 83 3.79 -14.33 -12.23
CA ILE A 83 3.92 -15.75 -12.61
C ILE A 83 2.55 -16.35 -12.88
N GLU A 84 1.56 -16.11 -12.03
CA GLU A 84 0.21 -16.65 -12.21
C GLU A 84 -0.48 -16.07 -13.45
N ILE A 85 -0.35 -14.77 -13.69
CA ILE A 85 -0.86 -14.11 -14.90
C ILE A 85 -0.29 -14.76 -16.17
N GLU A 86 1.03 -14.91 -16.25
CA GLU A 86 1.71 -15.51 -17.40
C GLU A 86 1.31 -16.98 -17.57
N ARG A 87 1.17 -17.72 -16.47
CA ARG A 87 0.73 -19.13 -16.51
C ARG A 87 -0.68 -19.27 -17.11
N ILE A 88 -1.61 -18.42 -16.72
CA ILE A 88 -2.99 -18.45 -17.23
C ILE A 88 -3.04 -18.02 -18.71
N ILE A 89 -2.32 -16.97 -19.07
CA ILE A 89 -2.21 -16.53 -20.47
C ILE A 89 -1.71 -17.67 -21.36
N ALA A 90 -0.67 -18.37 -20.95
CA ALA A 90 -0.12 -19.51 -21.66
C ALA A 90 -1.12 -20.68 -21.76
N ALA A 91 -1.77 -21.01 -20.65
CA ALA A 91 -2.76 -22.11 -20.59
C ALA A 91 -3.97 -21.86 -21.50
N LEU A 92 -4.39 -20.61 -21.67
CA LEU A 92 -5.50 -20.23 -22.54
C LEU A 92 -5.06 -19.96 -23.98
N ASN A 93 -3.75 -20.00 -24.26
CA ASN A 93 -3.20 -19.54 -25.54
C ASN A 93 -3.71 -18.15 -25.93
N ALA A 94 -3.88 -17.28 -24.93
CA ALA A 94 -4.41 -15.94 -25.09
C ALA A 94 -3.31 -14.96 -25.52
N ARG A 95 -3.71 -13.87 -26.17
CA ARG A 95 -2.81 -12.78 -26.56
C ARG A 95 -3.43 -11.44 -26.11
N PRO A 96 -3.51 -11.19 -24.79
CA PRO A 96 -4.09 -9.96 -24.29
C PRO A 96 -3.21 -8.76 -24.61
N SER A 97 -3.83 -7.56 -24.64
CA SER A 97 -3.09 -6.31 -24.74
C SER A 97 -2.28 -6.04 -23.46
N PRO A 98 -1.20 -5.22 -23.54
CA PRO A 98 -0.46 -4.80 -22.35
C PRO A 98 -1.35 -4.18 -21.27
N GLU A 99 -2.32 -3.38 -21.68
CA GLU A 99 -3.28 -2.73 -20.76
C GLU A 99 -4.13 -3.77 -20.04
N LYS A 100 -4.58 -4.79 -20.74
CA LYS A 100 -5.38 -5.88 -20.15
C LYS A 100 -4.56 -6.72 -19.15
N ILE A 101 -3.31 -6.96 -19.46
CA ILE A 101 -2.37 -7.63 -18.54
C ILE A 101 -2.16 -6.79 -17.29
N ALA A 102 -1.95 -5.48 -17.43
CA ALA A 102 -1.76 -4.57 -16.30
C ALA A 102 -3.00 -4.51 -15.40
N GLU A 103 -4.19 -4.42 -16.00
CA GLU A 103 -5.46 -4.42 -15.25
C GLU A 103 -5.68 -5.74 -14.51
N ALA A 104 -5.45 -6.86 -15.16
CA ALA A 104 -5.56 -8.18 -14.54
C ALA A 104 -4.56 -8.35 -13.40
N THR A 105 -3.33 -7.85 -13.56
CA THR A 105 -2.29 -7.90 -12.53
C THR A 105 -2.71 -7.10 -11.29
N ALA A 106 -3.18 -5.88 -11.46
CA ALA A 106 -3.65 -5.05 -10.36
C ALA A 106 -4.88 -5.67 -9.66
N THR A 107 -5.83 -6.20 -10.42
CA THR A 107 -7.04 -6.86 -9.91
C THR A 107 -6.67 -8.10 -9.10
N LEU A 108 -5.79 -8.95 -9.61
CA LEU A 108 -5.37 -10.17 -8.92
C LEU A 108 -4.64 -9.85 -7.62
N TYR A 109 -3.71 -8.88 -7.67
CA TYR A 109 -2.97 -8.46 -6.48
C TYR A 109 -3.90 -7.95 -5.37
N SER A 110 -4.80 -7.02 -5.70
CA SER A 110 -5.72 -6.45 -4.73
C SER A 110 -6.71 -7.50 -4.19
N THR A 111 -7.23 -8.38 -5.04
CA THR A 111 -8.16 -9.45 -4.64
C THR A 111 -7.50 -10.41 -3.66
N GLU A 112 -6.24 -10.80 -3.90
CA GLU A 112 -5.52 -11.70 -3.01
C GLU A 112 -5.14 -11.01 -1.69
N ILE A 113 -4.76 -9.74 -1.71
CA ILE A 113 -4.52 -8.96 -0.49
C ILE A 113 -5.79 -8.87 0.36
N ASP A 114 -6.92 -8.56 -0.24
CA ASP A 114 -8.20 -8.51 0.46
C ASP A 114 -8.58 -9.86 1.08
N PHE A 115 -8.31 -10.94 0.35
CA PHE A 115 -8.54 -12.29 0.86
C PHE A 115 -7.67 -12.58 2.10
N ILE A 116 -6.38 -12.29 2.06
CA ILE A 116 -5.45 -12.54 3.18
C ILE A 116 -5.79 -11.67 4.39
N ILE A 117 -6.21 -10.43 4.20
CA ILE A 117 -6.65 -9.56 5.29
C ILE A 117 -7.82 -10.19 6.04
N ARG A 118 -8.76 -10.81 5.33
CA ARG A 118 -9.92 -11.49 5.93
C ARG A 118 -9.60 -12.89 6.48
N HIS A 119 -8.52 -13.48 5.99
CA HIS A 119 -8.09 -14.84 6.36
C HIS A 119 -6.63 -14.85 6.81
N PRO A 120 -6.31 -14.30 8.01
CA PRO A 120 -4.92 -14.06 8.43
C PRO A 120 -4.06 -15.33 8.58
N ARG A 121 -4.69 -16.51 8.62
CA ARG A 121 -4.00 -17.80 8.70
C ARG A 121 -3.60 -18.38 7.34
N GLU A 122 -4.13 -17.80 6.27
CA GLU A 122 -3.83 -18.22 4.91
C GLU A 122 -2.54 -17.57 4.40
N THR A 123 -1.85 -18.26 3.52
CA THR A 123 -0.68 -17.72 2.82
C THR A 123 -1.09 -17.01 1.53
N PHE A 124 -0.28 -16.05 1.09
CA PHE A 124 -0.48 -15.38 -0.19
C PHE A 124 -0.32 -16.38 -1.34
N ASP A 125 -1.42 -16.67 -2.03
CA ASP A 125 -1.48 -17.60 -3.14
C ASP A 125 -2.46 -17.10 -4.21
N PRO A 126 -1.95 -16.39 -5.23
CA PRO A 126 -2.82 -15.85 -6.28
C PRO A 126 -3.49 -16.92 -7.15
N SER A 127 -3.03 -18.18 -7.11
CA SER A 127 -3.64 -19.26 -7.89
C SER A 127 -5.07 -19.60 -7.44
N ARG A 128 -5.45 -19.22 -6.23
CA ARG A 128 -6.85 -19.38 -5.75
C ARG A 128 -7.87 -18.61 -6.57
N HIS A 129 -7.44 -17.58 -7.31
CA HIS A 129 -8.28 -16.74 -8.15
C HIS A 129 -8.20 -17.08 -9.64
N THR A 130 -7.72 -18.26 -9.98
CA THR A 130 -7.65 -18.76 -11.37
C THR A 130 -8.95 -18.59 -12.16
N PRO A 131 -10.16 -18.89 -11.60
CA PRO A 131 -11.42 -18.69 -12.33
C PRO A 131 -11.67 -17.23 -12.73
N LEU A 132 -11.26 -16.28 -11.88
CA LEU A 132 -11.38 -14.85 -12.19
C LEU A 132 -10.50 -14.47 -13.38
N LEU A 133 -9.26 -14.94 -13.41
CA LEU A 133 -8.33 -14.68 -14.51
C LEU A 133 -8.78 -15.32 -15.81
N GLN A 134 -9.30 -16.53 -15.75
CA GLN A 134 -9.88 -17.20 -16.91
C GLN A 134 -11.02 -16.39 -17.52
N LEU A 135 -11.86 -15.79 -16.67
CA LEU A 135 -12.94 -14.93 -17.13
C LEU A 135 -12.40 -13.66 -17.82
N ILE A 136 -11.40 -13.01 -17.20
CA ILE A 136 -10.80 -11.79 -17.74
C ILE A 136 -10.16 -12.03 -19.11
N PHE A 137 -9.43 -13.12 -19.29
CA PHE A 137 -8.65 -13.37 -20.50
C PHE A 137 -9.42 -14.10 -21.62
N ARG A 138 -10.60 -14.62 -21.35
CA ARG A 138 -11.47 -15.24 -22.39
C ARG A 138 -12.30 -14.21 -23.15
N THR A 139 -12.48 -13.03 -22.58
CA THR A 139 -13.16 -11.91 -23.23
C THR A 139 -12.20 -11.04 -23.99
#